data_caa9137ccb18a65dfc3164c0192a3d25
#
_entry.id   caa9137ccb18a65dfc3164c0192a3d25
#
_cell.length_a   1.000
_cell.length_b   1.000
_cell.length_c   1.000
_cell.angle_alpha   90.00
_cell.angle_beta   90.00
_cell.angle_gamma   90.00
#
_symmetry.space_group_name_H-M   'P 1'
#
loop_
_entity.id
_entity.type
_entity.pdbx_description
1 polymer ?
#
loop_
_entity_poly.entity_id
_entity_poly.type
_entity_poly.pdbx_seq_one_letter_code
_entity_poly.pdbx_strand_id
1 'polypeptide(L)'
;MLNDATCFQAVYIVCGYTDLRFGMDRLAAVIETKTGNSPYVPGTLYLFCGRRSDRIKGLVWEGDGWLLLYKRLSESQFQWPRNAEEVRRLTKQQFRWLMEGLTITPKRSVRMVEPPEYIG
;
A
#
# COMPACT_ATOMS: atom_id res chain seq x y z
N MET A 1 -3.60 2.51 -16.05
CA MET A 1 -3.68 3.39 -14.89
C MET A 1 -3.30 2.62 -13.66
N LEU A 2 -2.64 3.29 -12.73
CA LEU A 2 -2.16 2.59 -11.54
C LEU A 2 -3.28 2.05 -10.68
N ASN A 3 -4.43 2.69 -10.64
CA ASN A 3 -5.55 2.22 -9.84
C ASN A 3 -6.19 0.94 -10.38
N ASP A 4 -5.78 0.47 -11.54
CA ASP A 4 -6.22 -0.81 -12.07
C ASP A 4 -5.10 -1.81 -11.81
N ALA A 5 -5.26 -2.61 -10.79
CA ALA A 5 -4.22 -3.52 -10.32
C ALA A 5 -4.21 -4.88 -11.02
N THR A 6 -4.91 -5.02 -12.13
CA THR A 6 -5.03 -6.33 -12.77
C THR A 6 -3.71 -6.86 -13.30
N CYS A 7 -2.74 -5.97 -13.57
CA CYS A 7 -1.43 -6.39 -14.06
C CYS A 7 -0.49 -6.88 -12.96
N PHE A 8 -0.86 -6.72 -11.68
CA PHE A 8 -0.01 -7.16 -10.58
C PHE A 8 -0.59 -8.41 -9.94
N GLN A 9 0.28 -9.37 -9.61
CA GLN A 9 -0.14 -10.58 -8.94
C GLN A 9 -0.42 -10.32 -7.46
N ALA A 10 0.29 -9.39 -6.87
CA ALA A 10 0.11 -9.01 -5.49
C ALA A 10 0.51 -7.55 -5.31
N VAL A 11 -0.17 -6.87 -4.41
CA VAL A 11 0.14 -5.48 -4.05
C VAL A 11 0.33 -5.43 -2.54
N TYR A 12 1.45 -4.85 -2.12
CA TYR A 12 1.76 -4.65 -0.71
C TYR A 12 1.93 -3.16 -0.44
N ILE A 13 1.59 -2.76 0.76
CA ILE A 13 1.79 -1.40 1.20
C ILE A 13 2.79 -1.44 2.36
N VAL A 14 3.79 -0.58 2.30
CA VAL A 14 4.73 -0.41 3.39
C VAL A 14 4.17 0.70 4.28
N CYS A 15 3.60 0.31 5.42
CA CYS A 15 2.95 1.24 6.34
C CYS A 15 3.97 2.15 7.00
N GLY A 16 3.50 3.26 7.55
CA GLY A 16 4.38 4.22 8.19
C GLY A 16 5.01 5.16 7.19
N TYR A 17 6.23 5.58 7.45
CA TYR A 17 6.94 6.58 6.66
C TYR A 17 8.14 5.99 5.96
N THR A 18 8.28 6.25 4.68
CA THR A 18 9.48 5.87 3.93
C THR A 18 10.04 7.14 3.29
N ASP A 19 11.35 7.29 3.29
CA ASP A 19 11.97 8.43 2.63
C ASP A 19 11.86 8.25 1.12
N LEU A 20 11.00 9.03 0.48
CA LEU A 20 10.77 8.90 -0.95
C LEU A 20 11.92 9.41 -1.82
N ARG A 21 12.98 9.92 -1.21
CA ARG A 21 14.21 10.23 -1.95
C ARG A 21 14.99 8.96 -2.25
N PHE A 22 14.65 7.84 -1.60
CA PHE A 22 15.33 6.58 -1.86
C PHE A 22 15.06 6.13 -3.28
N GLY A 23 16.10 5.63 -3.94
CA GLY A 23 15.99 4.99 -5.24
C GLY A 23 15.64 3.51 -5.10
N MET A 24 15.70 2.82 -6.22
CA MET A 24 15.25 1.42 -6.31
C MET A 24 15.97 0.50 -5.32
N ASP A 25 17.28 0.59 -5.22
CA ASP A 25 18.04 -0.32 -4.38
C ASP A 25 17.74 -0.13 -2.90
N ARG A 26 17.60 1.12 -2.47
CA ARG A 26 17.29 1.40 -1.07
C ARG A 26 15.87 1.03 -0.71
N LEU A 27 14.92 1.21 -1.62
CA LEU A 27 13.55 0.78 -1.40
C LEU A 27 13.47 -0.75 -1.32
N ALA A 28 14.22 -1.45 -2.18
CA ALA A 28 14.31 -2.90 -2.10
C ALA A 28 14.87 -3.34 -0.75
N ALA A 29 15.89 -2.64 -0.26
CA ALA A 29 16.46 -2.93 1.05
C ALA A 29 15.47 -2.70 2.20
N VAL A 30 14.60 -1.70 2.08
CA VAL A 30 13.54 -1.47 3.07
C VAL A 30 12.61 -2.68 3.13
N ILE A 31 12.24 -3.22 1.98
CA ILE A 31 11.36 -4.40 1.93
C ILE A 31 12.04 -5.58 2.60
N GLU A 32 13.30 -5.86 2.24
CA GLU A 32 14.02 -6.97 2.83
C GLU A 32 14.14 -6.84 4.35
N THR A 33 14.46 -5.64 4.83
CA THR A 33 14.63 -5.39 6.25
C THR A 33 13.31 -5.59 7.00
N LYS A 34 12.20 -5.13 6.42
CA LYS A 34 10.92 -5.19 7.11
C LYS A 34 10.25 -6.56 7.02
N THR A 35 10.43 -7.28 5.94
CA THR A 35 9.76 -8.56 5.74
C THR A 35 10.63 -9.76 6.01
N GLY A 36 11.95 -9.60 5.96
CA GLY A 36 12.88 -10.73 5.99
C GLY A 36 12.86 -11.56 4.72
N ASN A 37 12.14 -11.11 3.69
CA ASN A 37 11.99 -11.84 2.44
C ASN A 37 12.60 -11.07 1.29
N SER A 38 12.90 -11.79 0.20
CA SER A 38 13.43 -11.17 -1.00
C SER A 38 12.37 -10.33 -1.69
N PRO A 39 12.71 -9.11 -2.11
CA PRO A 39 11.80 -8.28 -2.89
C PRO A 39 11.77 -8.67 -4.38
N TYR A 40 12.64 -9.61 -4.79
CA TYR A 40 12.77 -9.99 -6.20
C TYR A 40 11.71 -11.02 -6.59
N VAL A 41 10.43 -10.67 -6.40
CA VAL A 41 9.31 -11.53 -6.77
C VAL A 41 8.58 -10.85 -7.93
N PRO A 42 8.67 -11.39 -9.15
CA PRO A 42 8.08 -10.74 -10.31
C PRO A 42 6.57 -10.51 -10.14
N GLY A 43 6.12 -9.36 -10.62
CA GLY A 43 4.69 -9.04 -10.59
C GLY A 43 4.16 -8.55 -9.26
N THR A 44 5.01 -8.40 -8.26
CA THR A 44 4.60 -7.88 -6.95
C THR A 44 4.92 -6.39 -6.87
N LEU A 45 3.90 -5.60 -6.57
CA LEU A 45 4.03 -4.17 -6.40
C LEU A 45 4.13 -3.83 -4.92
N TYR A 46 5.15 -3.06 -4.54
CA TYR A 46 5.30 -2.52 -3.19
C TYR A 46 5.12 -1.02 -3.24
N LEU A 47 4.22 -0.50 -2.41
CA LEU A 47 3.91 0.93 -2.35
C LEU A 47 4.48 1.58 -1.11
N PHE A 48 5.02 2.77 -1.28
CA PHE A 48 5.68 3.54 -0.21
C PHE A 48 5.14 4.96 -0.18
N CYS A 49 5.04 5.53 0.99
CA CYS A 49 4.63 6.92 1.16
C CYS A 49 5.53 7.60 2.18
N GLY A 50 5.89 8.83 1.91
CA GLY A 50 6.69 9.64 2.82
C GLY A 50 5.81 10.45 3.77
N ARG A 51 6.35 11.57 4.26
CA ARG A 51 5.59 12.42 5.17
C ARG A 51 4.45 13.13 4.47
N ARG A 52 4.62 13.45 3.21
CA ARG A 52 3.57 14.10 2.41
C ARG A 52 2.70 13.01 1.81
N SER A 53 1.43 13.03 2.16
CA SER A 53 0.50 11.98 1.73
C SER A 53 -0.06 12.19 0.33
N ASP A 54 0.39 13.21 -0.38
CA ASP A 54 -0.06 13.47 -1.75
C ASP A 54 0.76 12.71 -2.79
N ARG A 55 1.76 11.95 -2.37
CA ARG A 55 2.65 11.25 -3.32
C ARG A 55 3.08 9.90 -2.78
N ILE A 56 3.25 8.96 -3.70
CA ILE A 56 3.69 7.61 -3.39
C ILE A 56 4.71 7.16 -4.42
N LYS A 57 5.53 6.20 -4.05
CA LYS A 57 6.35 5.45 -4.99
C LYS A 57 5.93 4.00 -4.99
N GLY A 58 6.09 3.35 -6.13
CA GLY A 58 5.86 1.93 -6.27
C GLY A 58 7.09 1.24 -6.83
N LEU A 59 7.41 0.06 -6.37
CA LEU A 59 8.55 -0.71 -6.81
C LEU A 59 8.08 -2.09 -7.26
N VAL A 60 8.46 -2.48 -8.47
CA VAL A 60 8.10 -3.78 -9.04
C VAL A 60 9.34 -4.40 -9.66
N TRP A 61 9.62 -5.66 -9.30
CA TRP A 61 10.65 -6.42 -9.99
C TRP A 61 10.02 -7.08 -11.22
N GLU A 62 10.59 -6.82 -12.38
CA GLU A 62 10.03 -7.33 -13.63
C GLU A 62 10.77 -8.56 -14.17
N GLY A 63 11.71 -9.10 -13.42
CA GLY A 63 12.51 -10.25 -13.84
C GLY A 63 13.84 -9.85 -14.44
N ASP A 64 13.87 -8.72 -15.13
CA ASP A 64 15.08 -8.22 -15.75
C ASP A 64 15.55 -6.89 -15.16
N GLY A 65 14.75 -6.28 -14.31
CA GLY A 65 15.08 -5.01 -13.70
C GLY A 65 13.95 -4.50 -12.82
N TRP A 66 14.22 -3.38 -12.14
CA TRP A 66 13.24 -2.72 -11.31
C TRP A 66 12.45 -1.69 -12.12
N LEU A 67 11.15 -1.66 -11.92
CA LEU A 67 10.31 -0.59 -12.38
C LEU A 67 9.95 0.26 -11.18
N LEU A 68 10.26 1.55 -11.24
CA LEU A 68 9.94 2.50 -10.19
C LEU A 68 8.83 3.42 -10.67
N LEU A 69 7.73 3.42 -9.93
CA LEU A 69 6.58 4.26 -10.22
C LEU A 69 6.56 5.42 -9.24
N TYR A 70 6.08 6.56 -9.70
CA TYR A 70 5.91 7.75 -8.85
C TYR A 70 4.59 8.39 -9.22
N LYS A 71 3.74 8.57 -8.22
CA LYS A 71 2.47 9.25 -8.42
C LYS A 71 2.30 10.36 -7.40
N ARG A 72 1.99 11.56 -7.88
CA ARG A 72 1.67 12.70 -7.03
C ARG A 72 0.27 13.17 -7.38
N LEU A 73 -0.59 13.27 -6.37
CA LEU A 73 -1.94 13.79 -6.56
C LEU A 73 -1.90 15.32 -6.61
N SER A 74 -2.69 15.91 -7.49
CA SER A 74 -2.72 17.36 -7.65
C SER A 74 -3.50 18.06 -6.55
N GLU A 75 -4.60 17.46 -6.11
CA GLU A 75 -5.50 18.14 -5.18
C GLU A 75 -5.93 17.32 -3.97
N SER A 76 -5.53 16.10 -3.84
CA SER A 76 -5.97 15.25 -2.74
C SER A 76 -4.79 14.51 -2.12
N GLN A 77 -5.09 13.66 -1.17
CA GLN A 77 -4.07 12.91 -0.46
C GLN A 77 -4.48 11.46 -0.32
N PHE A 78 -3.49 10.58 -0.24
CA PHE A 78 -3.72 9.18 0.08
C PHE A 78 -3.91 9.05 1.58
N GLN A 79 -4.84 8.20 1.99
CA GLN A 79 -5.03 7.90 3.40
C GLN A 79 -4.07 6.76 3.78
N TRP A 80 -2.85 7.11 4.09
CA TRP A 80 -1.79 6.13 4.33
C TRP A 80 -1.79 5.63 5.77
N PRO A 81 -1.75 4.31 6.00
CA PRO A 81 -1.67 3.78 7.35
C PRO A 81 -0.33 4.16 7.99
N ARG A 82 -0.39 4.88 9.09
CA ARG A 82 0.81 5.40 9.76
C ARG A 82 1.12 4.70 11.07
N ASN A 83 0.12 4.00 11.62
CA ASN A 83 0.24 3.46 12.96
C ASN A 83 1.02 2.15 13.08
N ALA A 84 1.21 1.46 12.00
CA ALA A 84 1.92 0.20 12.01
C ALA A 84 3.16 0.31 11.13
N GLU A 85 4.25 -0.32 11.58
CA GLU A 85 5.46 -0.37 10.77
C GLU A 85 5.56 -1.74 10.16
N GLU A 86 4.63 -2.07 9.31
CA GLU A 86 4.55 -3.38 8.71
C GLU A 86 4.40 -3.28 7.21
N VAL A 87 4.60 -4.39 6.53
CA VAL A 87 4.31 -4.53 5.11
C VAL A 87 3.07 -5.38 5.01
N ARG A 88 1.99 -4.81 4.46
CA ARG A 88 0.68 -5.49 4.40
C ARG A 88 0.28 -5.75 2.98
N ARG A 89 -0.26 -6.93 2.74
CA ARG A 89 -0.84 -7.23 1.44
C ARG A 89 -2.22 -6.58 1.35
N LEU A 90 -2.49 -5.95 0.22
CA LEU A 90 -3.79 -5.37 -0.05
C LEU A 90 -4.60 -6.28 -0.94
N THR A 91 -5.90 -6.34 -0.70
CA THR A 91 -6.83 -6.93 -1.65
C THR A 91 -7.00 -5.96 -2.81
N LYS A 92 -7.58 -6.43 -3.92
CA LYS A 92 -7.88 -5.55 -5.04
C LYS A 92 -8.78 -4.41 -4.65
N GLN A 93 -9.74 -4.67 -3.76
CA GLN A 93 -10.64 -3.64 -3.29
C GLN A 93 -9.93 -2.61 -2.42
N GLN A 94 -9.05 -3.06 -1.51
CA GLN A 94 -8.28 -2.15 -0.67
C GLN A 94 -7.35 -1.28 -1.51
N PHE A 95 -6.73 -1.84 -2.53
CA PHE A 95 -5.88 -1.08 -3.43
C PHE A 95 -6.70 0.00 -4.14
N ARG A 96 -7.89 -0.35 -4.61
CA ARG A 96 -8.77 0.62 -5.25
C ARG A 96 -9.16 1.73 -4.29
N TRP A 97 -9.53 1.38 -3.07
CA TRP A 97 -9.85 2.40 -2.05
C TRP A 97 -8.68 3.34 -1.83
N LEU A 98 -7.47 2.80 -1.69
CA LEU A 98 -6.29 3.61 -1.49
C LEU A 98 -6.09 4.59 -2.65
N MET A 99 -6.21 4.11 -3.87
CA MET A 99 -6.03 4.95 -5.06
C MET A 99 -7.13 6.01 -5.19
N GLU A 100 -8.30 5.76 -4.61
CA GLU A 100 -9.39 6.72 -4.61
C GLU A 100 -9.33 7.71 -3.44
N GLY A 101 -8.31 7.63 -2.63
CA GLY A 101 -8.16 8.52 -1.47
C GLY A 101 -8.94 8.07 -0.25
N LEU A 102 -9.38 6.82 -0.22
CA LEU A 102 -10.12 6.26 0.89
C LEU A 102 -9.20 5.45 1.79
N THR A 103 -9.67 5.14 3.00
CA THR A 103 -8.90 4.29 3.90
C THR A 103 -9.02 2.84 3.49
N ILE A 104 -7.95 2.07 3.68
CA ILE A 104 -7.97 0.64 3.38
C ILE A 104 -8.63 -0.16 4.50
N THR A 105 -8.78 0.44 5.66
CA THR A 105 -9.48 -0.17 6.78
C THR A 105 -10.61 0.77 7.14
N PRO A 106 -11.85 0.44 6.82
CA PRO A 106 -12.98 1.30 7.15
C PRO A 106 -13.04 1.52 8.65
N LYS A 107 -13.23 2.78 9.06
CA LYS A 107 -13.31 3.08 10.48
C LYS A 107 -14.53 2.41 11.07
N ARG A 108 -15.59 2.37 10.34
CA ARG A 108 -16.78 1.66 10.71
C ARG A 108 -17.49 1.26 9.48
N SER A 109 -17.71 0.00 9.36
CA SER A 109 -18.67 -0.47 8.42
C SER A 109 -19.96 -0.49 9.19
N VAL A 110 -21.01 -0.94 8.60
CA VAL A 110 -22.26 -1.13 9.28
C VAL A 110 -21.96 -2.16 10.36
N ARG A 111 -22.16 -1.75 11.59
CA ARG A 111 -21.87 -2.67 12.64
C ARG A 111 -22.92 -3.72 12.68
N MET A 112 -22.48 -4.91 12.78
CA MET A 112 -23.36 -5.98 13.12
C MET A 112 -23.55 -5.85 14.61
N VAL A 113 -24.70 -5.39 15.01
CA VAL A 113 -25.00 -5.25 16.40
C VAL A 113 -25.60 -6.57 16.83
N GLU A 114 -25.09 -7.12 17.90
CA GLU A 114 -25.67 -8.33 18.39
C GLU A 114 -27.07 -8.03 18.80
N PRO A 115 -28.02 -8.91 18.53
CA PRO A 115 -29.36 -8.72 18.95
C PRO A 115 -29.37 -8.58 20.47
N PRO A 116 -30.08 -7.64 20.94
CA PRO A 116 -30.13 -7.43 22.38
C PRO A 116 -30.66 -8.67 22.99
N GLU A 117 -29.97 -9.02 24.04
CA GLU A 117 -30.39 -10.20 24.59
C GLU A 117 -31.60 -10.10 25.28
N TYR A 118 -32.14 -9.06 25.51
CA TYR A 118 -33.22 -8.99 26.24
C TYR A 118 -34.28 -9.55 25.43
N ILE A 119 -34.26 -9.39 24.41
CA ILE A 119 -35.24 -9.82 23.63
C ILE A 119 -36.29 -10.24 24.27
N GLY A 120 -36.26 -10.06 24.90
CA GLY A 120 -37.51 -10.42 25.22
C GLY A 120 -38.13 -9.83 24.29
#